data_b808b8fd9434595c4f8bcdc3be6e10aa
#
_entry.id   b808b8fd9434595c4f8bcdc3be6e10aa
#
_cell.length_a   1.000
_cell.length_b   1.000
_cell.length_c   1.000
_cell.angle_alpha   90.00
_cell.angle_beta   90.00
_cell.angle_gamma   90.00
#
_symmetry.space_group_name_H-M   'P 1'
#
loop_
_entity.id
_entity.type
_entity.pdbx_description
1 polymer ?
#
loop_
_entity_poly.entity_id
_entity_poly.type
_entity_poly.pdbx_seq_one_letter_code
_entity_poly.pdbx_strand_id
1 'polypeptide(L)'
;MNFSYSKQTLLRPQKEKYLSTFFIALFVAAALFVPYMVMSEGYFTFYGDFNVQQIPFYMQCHKAVKSGNIFWSWTTDLGANFIGSYSFYLLGSPFFWLTIPFPNWMVPYLMGPLLILKFACAAFTSYFYIRRFTRTPQAARLGGLL
;
A
#
# COMPACT_ATOMS: atom_id res chain seq x y z
N MET A 1 -50.46 11.54 -13.14
CA MET A 1 -49.28 11.90 -12.31
C MET A 1 -48.04 11.87 -13.19
N ASN A 2 -47.67 13.01 -13.78
CA ASN A 2 -46.55 13.06 -14.73
C ASN A 2 -45.25 13.20 -13.96
N PHE A 3 -44.46 12.12 -13.87
CA PHE A 3 -43.09 12.18 -13.44
C PHE A 3 -42.22 12.71 -14.59
N SER A 4 -42.25 14.03 -14.78
CA SER A 4 -41.25 14.71 -15.59
C SER A 4 -39.96 14.79 -14.79
N TYR A 5 -39.18 13.71 -14.78
CA TYR A 5 -37.80 13.75 -14.28
C TYR A 5 -36.99 14.61 -15.26
N SER A 6 -36.67 15.80 -14.83
CA SER A 6 -35.85 16.74 -15.60
C SER A 6 -34.56 16.08 -16.04
N LYS A 7 -34.47 15.68 -17.30
CA LYS A 7 -33.28 15.13 -17.99
C LYS A 7 -32.07 16.08 -17.97
N GLN A 8 -32.24 17.30 -17.52
CA GLN A 8 -31.19 18.31 -17.52
C GLN A 8 -30.18 18.18 -16.36
N THR A 9 -30.51 17.45 -15.29
CA THR A 9 -29.59 17.25 -14.15
C THR A 9 -28.57 16.12 -14.42
N LEU A 10 -28.75 15.33 -15.48
CA LEU A 10 -27.88 14.21 -15.84
C LEU A 10 -26.67 14.59 -16.73
N LEU A 11 -26.54 15.82 -17.15
CA LEU A 11 -25.58 16.19 -18.22
C LEU A 11 -24.41 17.09 -17.78
N ARG A 12 -24.24 17.36 -16.50
CA ARG A 12 -22.97 17.95 -16.05
C ARG A 12 -22.01 16.80 -15.75
N PRO A 13 -20.88 16.66 -16.51
CA PRO A 13 -19.87 15.67 -16.17
C PRO A 13 -19.33 16.02 -14.77
N GLN A 14 -19.75 15.26 -13.77
CA GLN A 14 -19.20 15.43 -12.42
C GLN A 14 -17.74 15.02 -12.49
N LYS A 15 -16.83 15.97 -12.18
CA LYS A 15 -15.40 15.70 -12.13
C LYS A 15 -15.13 14.53 -11.20
N GLU A 16 -14.49 13.50 -11.71
CA GLU A 16 -14.09 12.35 -10.93
C GLU A 16 -13.11 12.78 -9.82
N LYS A 17 -13.21 12.12 -8.68
CA LYS A 17 -12.48 12.50 -7.45
C LYS A 17 -11.35 11.53 -7.08
N TYR A 18 -10.96 10.63 -7.98
CA TYR A 18 -9.96 9.59 -7.69
C TYR A 18 -8.59 10.16 -7.28
N LEU A 19 -8.09 11.18 -7.98
CA LEU A 19 -6.81 11.81 -7.63
C LEU A 19 -6.89 12.51 -6.26
N SER A 20 -7.99 13.23 -6.00
CA SER A 20 -8.16 13.86 -4.69
C SER A 20 -8.27 12.84 -3.57
N THR A 21 -8.90 11.69 -3.81
CA THR A 21 -8.96 10.59 -2.84
C THR A 21 -7.57 10.04 -2.53
N PHE A 22 -6.76 9.79 -3.56
CA PHE A 22 -5.38 9.35 -3.39
C PHE A 22 -4.55 10.35 -2.56
N PHE A 23 -4.55 11.62 -2.93
CA PHE A 23 -3.72 12.61 -2.25
C PHE A 23 -4.20 12.93 -0.83
N ILE A 24 -5.50 12.89 -0.55
CA ILE A 24 -6.02 13.03 0.81
C ILE A 24 -5.55 11.86 1.68
N ALA A 25 -5.70 10.62 1.20
CA ALA A 25 -5.25 9.45 1.93
C ALA A 25 -3.72 9.47 2.14
N LEU A 26 -2.96 9.87 1.12
CA LEU A 26 -1.50 10.03 1.22
C LEU A 26 -1.12 11.06 2.30
N PHE A 27 -1.78 12.22 2.29
CA PHE A 27 -1.52 13.27 3.27
C PHE A 27 -1.88 12.84 4.70
N VAL A 28 -3.05 12.23 4.89
CA VAL A 28 -3.49 11.74 6.21
C VAL A 28 -2.53 10.66 6.72
N ALA A 29 -2.19 9.68 5.88
CA ALA A 29 -1.23 8.64 6.27
C ALA A 29 0.16 9.24 6.59
N ALA A 30 0.64 10.20 5.78
CA ALA A 30 1.89 10.88 6.05
C ALA A 30 1.85 11.67 7.38
N ALA A 31 0.77 12.40 7.63
CA ALA A 31 0.60 13.17 8.87
C ALA A 31 0.59 12.27 10.12
N LEU A 32 0.10 11.03 10.01
CA LEU A 32 0.09 10.06 11.09
C LEU A 32 1.46 9.37 11.27
N PHE A 33 2.10 8.96 10.20
CA PHE A 33 3.29 8.08 10.28
C PHE A 33 4.62 8.82 10.23
N VAL A 34 4.73 9.96 9.53
CA VAL A 34 5.99 10.71 9.43
C VAL A 34 6.51 11.17 10.79
N PRO A 35 5.68 11.66 11.76
CA PRO A 35 6.19 12.00 13.08
C PRO A 35 6.89 10.84 13.79
N TYR A 36 6.33 9.62 13.69
CA TYR A 36 6.97 8.41 14.24
C TYR A 36 8.29 8.10 13.56
N MET A 37 8.34 8.21 12.24
CA MET A 37 9.57 7.98 11.47
C MET A 37 10.65 8.99 11.85
N VAL A 38 10.30 10.25 12.04
CA VAL A 38 11.25 11.29 12.46
C VAL A 38 11.79 10.99 13.89
N MET A 39 10.91 10.61 14.81
CA MET A 39 11.31 10.25 16.19
C MET A 39 12.17 8.98 16.24
N SER A 40 12.04 8.10 15.26
CA SER A 40 12.76 6.81 15.17
C SER A 40 13.90 6.85 14.15
N GLU A 41 14.51 8.02 13.92
CA GLU A 41 15.68 8.19 13.05
C GLU A 41 15.46 7.66 11.61
N GLY A 42 14.24 7.75 11.09
CA GLY A 42 13.85 7.29 9.76
C GLY A 42 13.29 5.88 9.71
N TYR A 43 13.33 5.14 10.80
CA TYR A 43 12.70 3.81 10.88
C TYR A 43 11.20 3.94 11.19
N PHE A 44 10.43 3.03 10.62
CA PHE A 44 9.05 2.85 11.02
C PHE A 44 9.00 1.73 12.07
N THR A 45 9.05 2.11 13.34
CA THR A 45 9.08 1.14 14.44
C THR A 45 7.67 0.90 14.96
N PHE A 46 7.07 -0.23 14.55
CA PHE A 46 5.97 -0.80 15.30
C PHE A 46 6.51 -1.78 16.33
N TYR A 47 5.78 -1.91 17.41
CA TYR A 47 6.05 -2.92 18.42
C TYR A 47 5.59 -4.30 17.93
N GLY A 48 6.31 -5.37 18.29
CA GLY A 48 5.92 -6.75 18.00
C GLY A 48 6.33 -7.21 16.59
N ASP A 49 5.42 -7.89 15.91
CA ASP A 49 5.68 -8.62 14.66
C ASP A 49 6.26 -7.78 13.53
N PHE A 50 6.00 -6.49 13.52
CA PHE A 50 6.58 -5.64 12.49
C PHE A 50 8.12 -5.62 12.55
N ASN A 51 8.68 -5.45 13.74
CA ASN A 51 10.13 -5.43 13.95
C ASN A 51 10.75 -6.82 13.92
N VAL A 52 10.04 -7.82 14.48
CA VAL A 52 10.58 -9.18 14.66
C VAL A 52 10.46 -10.01 13.37
N GLN A 53 9.42 -9.77 12.57
CA GLN A 53 9.14 -10.56 11.36
C GLN A 53 9.21 -9.73 10.09
N GLN A 54 8.48 -8.63 10.00
CA GLN A 54 8.30 -7.90 8.73
C GLN A 54 9.63 -7.36 8.20
N ILE A 55 10.42 -6.69 9.03
CA ILE A 55 11.71 -6.12 8.62
C ILE A 55 12.70 -7.22 8.22
N PRO A 56 12.99 -8.24 9.07
CA PRO A 56 13.89 -9.33 8.70
C PRO A 56 13.47 -10.07 7.44
N PHE A 57 12.17 -10.37 7.29
CA PHE A 57 11.67 -11.08 6.11
C PHE A 57 11.79 -10.25 4.84
N TYR A 58 11.53 -8.94 4.92
CA TYR A 58 11.74 -8.03 3.80
C TYR A 58 13.21 -8.00 3.36
N MET A 59 14.13 -7.85 4.32
CA MET A 59 15.56 -7.80 4.03
C MET A 59 16.08 -9.13 3.46
N GLN A 60 15.63 -10.26 4.02
CA GLN A 60 16.05 -11.57 3.55
C GLN A 60 15.49 -11.86 2.15
N CYS A 61 14.21 -11.58 1.93
CA CYS A 61 13.59 -11.74 0.62
C CYS A 61 14.24 -10.85 -0.43
N HIS A 62 14.50 -9.58 -0.10
CA HIS A 62 15.19 -8.64 -0.97
C HIS A 62 16.60 -9.14 -1.34
N LYS A 63 17.39 -9.62 -0.35
CA LYS A 63 18.71 -10.19 -0.59
C LYS A 63 18.64 -11.42 -1.48
N ALA A 64 17.70 -12.33 -1.24
CA ALA A 64 17.52 -13.55 -2.01
C ALA A 64 17.16 -13.26 -3.47
N VAL A 65 16.22 -12.34 -3.72
CA VAL A 65 15.84 -11.93 -5.07
C VAL A 65 17.03 -11.29 -5.81
N LYS A 66 17.78 -10.40 -5.16
CA LYS A 66 18.96 -9.75 -5.77
C LYS A 66 20.11 -10.69 -6.07
N SER A 67 20.30 -11.72 -5.25
CA SER A 67 21.35 -12.72 -5.48
C SER A 67 20.92 -13.85 -6.44
N GLY A 68 19.63 -13.90 -6.83
CA GLY A 68 19.08 -14.98 -7.65
C GLY A 68 18.86 -16.29 -6.88
N ASN A 69 19.06 -16.31 -5.56
CA ASN A 69 18.88 -17.50 -4.73
C ASN A 69 17.41 -17.64 -4.26
N ILE A 70 16.54 -17.96 -5.21
CA ILE A 70 15.07 -17.94 -5.03
C ILE A 70 14.44 -19.34 -4.89
N PHE A 71 15.22 -20.41 -4.84
CA PHE A 71 14.66 -21.78 -4.78
C PHE A 71 14.63 -22.33 -3.36
N TRP A 72 15.78 -22.44 -2.72
CA TRP A 72 15.93 -23.00 -1.38
C TRP A 72 16.72 -22.06 -0.48
N SER A 73 16.23 -21.83 0.71
CA SER A 73 16.90 -21.01 1.73
C SER A 73 17.31 -21.86 2.91
N TRP A 74 18.61 -21.97 3.14
CA TRP A 74 19.18 -22.61 4.34
C TRP A 74 19.10 -21.72 5.58
N THR A 75 18.82 -20.44 5.39
CA THR A 75 18.76 -19.44 6.47
C THR A 75 17.32 -19.14 6.92
N THR A 76 16.32 -19.79 6.33
CA THR A 76 14.92 -19.72 6.74
C THR A 76 14.59 -20.98 7.51
N ASP A 77 14.30 -20.84 8.79
CA ASP A 77 14.07 -21.95 9.74
C ASP A 77 15.23 -22.98 9.69
N LEU A 78 14.95 -24.24 9.45
CA LEU A 78 15.93 -25.31 9.28
C LEU A 78 16.22 -25.64 7.81
N GLY A 79 15.92 -24.71 6.93
CA GLY A 79 15.94 -24.87 5.49
C GLY A 79 14.52 -24.96 4.92
N ALA A 80 14.14 -24.01 4.05
CA ALA A 80 12.81 -23.93 3.50
C ALA A 80 12.80 -23.52 2.02
N ASN A 81 11.71 -23.87 1.33
CA ASN A 81 11.46 -23.38 -0.01
C ASN A 81 11.17 -21.88 0.04
N PHE A 82 11.99 -21.08 -0.64
CA PHE A 82 11.89 -19.63 -0.64
C PHE A 82 10.51 -19.11 -1.11
N ILE A 83 10.01 -19.66 -2.22
CA ILE A 83 8.72 -19.24 -2.76
C ILE A 83 7.59 -19.57 -1.80
N GLY A 84 7.58 -20.79 -1.24
CA GLY A 84 6.58 -21.22 -0.25
C GLY A 84 6.57 -20.34 1.00
N SER A 85 7.75 -19.91 1.46
CA SER A 85 7.88 -19.10 2.69
C SER A 85 7.52 -17.65 2.50
N TYR A 86 7.78 -17.05 1.32
CA TYR A 86 7.68 -15.60 1.11
C TYR A 86 6.61 -15.16 0.11
N SER A 87 5.98 -16.07 -0.64
CA SER A 87 5.07 -15.70 -1.71
C SER A 87 3.88 -14.87 -1.24
N PHE A 88 3.24 -15.27 -0.15
CA PHE A 88 2.07 -14.58 0.37
C PHE A 88 2.42 -13.32 1.18
N TYR A 89 3.60 -13.26 1.77
CA TYR A 89 4.06 -12.11 2.53
C TYR A 89 4.54 -10.97 1.65
N LEU A 90 5.36 -11.27 0.64
CA LEU A 90 6.18 -10.28 -0.03
C LEU A 90 6.12 -10.38 -1.55
N LEU A 91 6.34 -11.57 -2.13
CA LEU A 91 6.53 -11.73 -3.58
C LEU A 91 5.29 -11.34 -4.39
N GLY A 92 4.09 -11.52 -3.83
CA GLY A 92 2.83 -11.08 -4.43
C GLY A 92 2.54 -9.57 -4.29
N SER A 93 3.34 -8.84 -3.54
CA SER A 93 3.12 -7.43 -3.28
C SER A 93 3.91 -6.53 -4.25
N PRO A 94 3.24 -5.68 -5.07
CA PRO A 94 3.94 -4.74 -5.94
C PRO A 94 4.85 -3.77 -5.17
N PHE A 95 4.52 -3.48 -3.92
CA PHE A 95 5.32 -2.59 -3.07
C PHE A 95 6.65 -3.20 -2.65
N PHE A 96 6.72 -4.53 -2.52
CA PHE A 96 8.00 -5.21 -2.31
C PHE A 96 8.93 -4.99 -3.51
N TRP A 97 8.43 -5.15 -4.72
CA TRP A 97 9.23 -4.99 -5.94
C TRP A 97 9.77 -3.57 -6.14
N LEU A 98 9.12 -2.55 -5.57
CA LEU A 98 9.62 -1.18 -5.54
C LEU A 98 10.90 -1.04 -4.68
N THR A 99 11.22 -1.98 -3.81
CA THR A 99 12.44 -1.94 -3.02
C THR A 99 13.66 -2.47 -3.77
N ILE A 100 13.48 -3.29 -4.78
CA ILE A 100 14.57 -4.01 -5.47
C ILE A 100 15.64 -3.10 -6.08
N PRO A 101 15.35 -1.92 -6.65
CA PRO A 101 16.38 -1.00 -7.14
C PRO A 101 17.35 -0.49 -6.06
N PHE A 102 16.93 -0.52 -4.79
CA PHE A 102 17.70 0.03 -3.68
C PHE A 102 18.64 -1.02 -3.05
N PRO A 103 19.68 -0.61 -2.32
CA PRO A 103 20.53 -1.54 -1.57
C PRO A 103 19.78 -2.11 -0.35
N ASN A 104 20.19 -3.30 0.09
CA ASN A 104 19.48 -4.04 1.14
C ASN A 104 19.38 -3.27 2.48
N TRP A 105 20.40 -2.48 2.82
CA TRP A 105 20.40 -1.68 4.04
C TRP A 105 19.34 -0.57 4.07
N MET A 106 18.87 -0.11 2.89
CA MET A 106 17.80 0.88 2.79
C MET A 106 16.40 0.30 3.01
N VAL A 107 16.23 -1.01 2.91
CA VAL A 107 14.90 -1.64 2.98
C VAL A 107 14.13 -1.26 4.24
N PRO A 108 14.68 -1.26 5.46
CA PRO A 108 13.96 -0.84 6.66
C PRO A 108 13.43 0.60 6.59
N TYR A 109 14.19 1.51 5.97
CA TYR A 109 13.78 2.91 5.79
C TYR A 109 12.69 3.09 4.74
N LEU A 110 12.64 2.21 3.72
CA LEU A 110 11.62 2.26 2.67
C LEU A 110 10.26 1.75 3.15
N MET A 111 10.22 0.92 4.20
CA MET A 111 8.99 0.29 4.64
C MET A 111 7.93 1.29 5.11
N GLY A 112 8.33 2.35 5.81
CA GLY A 112 7.43 3.42 6.23
C GLY A 112 6.82 4.20 5.06
N PRO A 113 7.61 4.77 4.16
CA PRO A 113 7.11 5.43 2.96
C PRO A 113 6.23 4.52 2.08
N LEU A 114 6.61 3.24 1.93
CA LEU A 114 5.81 2.28 1.19
C LEU A 114 4.48 1.96 1.87
N LEU A 115 4.42 1.96 3.20
CA LEU A 115 3.17 1.80 3.94
C LEU A 115 2.24 3.00 3.69
N ILE A 116 2.76 4.22 3.75
CA ILE A 116 2.01 5.44 3.42
C ILE A 116 1.45 5.34 1.98
N LEU A 117 2.27 4.92 1.04
CA LEU A 117 1.85 4.71 -0.35
C LEU A 117 0.78 3.62 -0.48
N LYS A 118 0.86 2.53 0.31
CA LYS A 118 -0.18 1.47 0.34
C LYS A 118 -1.53 2.04 0.75
N PHE A 119 -1.61 2.89 1.77
CA PHE A 119 -2.87 3.53 2.18
C PHE A 119 -3.45 4.41 1.06
N ALA A 120 -2.61 5.19 0.39
CA ALA A 120 -3.06 6.02 -0.73
C ALA A 120 -3.57 5.17 -1.90
N CYS A 121 -2.87 4.09 -2.24
CA CYS A 121 -3.30 3.16 -3.30
C CYS A 121 -4.57 2.39 -2.90
N ALA A 122 -4.72 2.02 -1.63
CA ALA A 122 -5.93 1.37 -1.12
C ALA A 122 -7.15 2.30 -1.27
N ALA A 123 -7.04 3.55 -0.84
CA ALA A 123 -8.09 4.55 -1.00
C ALA A 123 -8.43 4.79 -2.49
N PHE A 124 -7.41 4.84 -3.34
CA PHE A 124 -7.58 5.00 -4.78
C PHE A 124 -8.34 3.83 -5.41
N THR A 125 -7.96 2.59 -5.13
CA THR A 125 -8.64 1.41 -5.65
C THR A 125 -10.05 1.25 -5.09
N SER A 126 -10.23 1.53 -3.79
CA SER A 126 -11.54 1.55 -3.14
C SER A 126 -12.49 2.57 -3.77
N TYR A 127 -11.99 3.76 -4.13
CA TYR A 127 -12.77 4.75 -4.86
C TYR A 127 -13.36 4.16 -6.14
N PHE A 128 -12.58 3.50 -6.98
CA PHE A 128 -13.06 2.92 -8.24
C PHE A 128 -14.07 1.79 -8.02
N TYR A 129 -13.86 1.00 -6.99
CA TYR A 129 -14.81 -0.05 -6.65
C TYR A 129 -16.15 0.54 -6.20
N ILE A 130 -16.13 1.44 -5.21
CA ILE A 130 -17.34 2.06 -4.65
C ILE A 130 -18.04 2.94 -5.69
N ARG A 131 -17.29 3.58 -6.59
CA ARG A 131 -17.85 4.41 -7.67
C ARG A 131 -18.83 3.67 -8.58
N ARG A 132 -18.71 2.36 -8.68
CA ARG A 132 -19.66 1.52 -9.45
C ARG A 132 -21.04 1.44 -8.81
N PHE A 133 -21.12 1.63 -7.49
CA PHE A 133 -22.35 1.49 -6.71
C PHE A 133 -22.91 2.84 -6.25
N THR A 134 -22.17 3.92 -6.42
CA THR A 134 -22.58 5.25 -5.96
C THR A 134 -22.96 6.16 -7.13
N ARG A 135 -23.95 7.02 -6.90
CA ARG A 135 -24.42 7.98 -7.91
C ARG A 135 -23.48 9.18 -8.07
N THR A 136 -22.77 9.54 -7.01
CA THR A 136 -21.93 10.76 -6.98
C THR A 136 -20.46 10.43 -6.69
N PRO A 137 -19.51 11.14 -7.34
CA PRO A 137 -18.08 11.00 -7.04
C PRO A 137 -17.72 11.34 -5.59
N GLN A 138 -18.50 12.22 -4.94
CA GLN A 138 -18.30 12.58 -3.54
C GLN A 138 -18.56 11.41 -2.60
N ALA A 139 -19.64 10.66 -2.82
CA ALA A 139 -19.95 9.47 -2.03
C ALA A 139 -18.88 8.38 -2.21
N ALA A 140 -18.39 8.17 -3.45
CA ALA A 140 -17.30 7.24 -3.72
C ALA A 140 -16.00 7.67 -3.03
N ARG A 141 -15.71 8.98 -2.99
CA ARG A 141 -14.52 9.50 -2.30
C ARG A 141 -14.60 9.26 -0.79
N LEU A 142 -15.73 9.56 -0.17
CA LEU A 142 -15.93 9.31 1.27
C LEU A 142 -15.76 7.82 1.59
N GLY A 143 -16.41 6.94 0.83
CA GLY A 143 -16.27 5.50 1.04
C GLY A 143 -14.87 4.94 0.73
N GLY A 144 -14.09 5.61 -0.12
CA GLY A 144 -12.71 5.22 -0.39
C GLY A 144 -11.71 5.72 0.66
N LEU A 145 -12.09 6.70 1.50
CA LEU A 145 -11.26 7.25 2.56
C LEU A 145 -11.53 6.62 3.94
N LEU A 146 -12.65 5.92 4.08
CA LEU A 146 -13.04 5.18 5.28
C LEU A 146 -12.52 3.75 5.24
#